data_f0ee484fa1953f76a0b47016a137cd07
#
_entry.id   f0ee484fa1953f76a0b47016a137cd07
#
_cell.length_a   1.000
_cell.length_b   1.000
_cell.length_c   1.000
_cell.angle_alpha   90.00
_cell.angle_beta   90.00
_cell.angle_gamma   90.00
#
_symmetry.space_group_name_H-M   'P 1'
#
loop_
_entity.id
_entity.type
_entity.pdbx_description
1 polymer ?
#
loop_
_entity_poly.entity_id
_entity_poly.type
_entity_poly.pdbx_seq_one_letter_code
_entity_poly.pdbx_strand_id
1 'polypeptide(L)' 'MNEYVIAYSYKGQRRYEHIFARTPDEAKDLFRGRHIERIESCVLAKYSPN' A
#
# COMPACT_ATOMS: atom_id res chain seq x y z
N MET A 1 13.34 -8.48 -1.94
CA MET A 1 12.01 -7.92 -1.74
C MET A 1 11.97 -6.46 -2.15
N ASN A 2 10.82 -5.99 -2.59
CA ASN A 2 10.63 -4.60 -2.97
C ASN A 2 9.80 -3.89 -1.92
N GLU A 3 9.98 -2.59 -1.83
CA GLU A 3 9.14 -1.75 -0.98
C GLU A 3 8.01 -1.18 -1.83
N TYR A 4 6.77 -1.36 -1.37
CA TYR A 4 5.59 -0.82 -2.03
C TYR A 4 4.92 0.21 -1.13
N VAL A 5 4.37 1.25 -1.76
CA VAL A 5 3.58 2.26 -1.06
C VAL A 5 2.13 2.06 -1.47
N ILE A 6 1.29 1.78 -0.50
CA ILE A 6 -0.14 1.60 -0.73
C ILE A 6 -0.86 2.83 -0.23
N ALA A 7 -1.59 3.48 -1.13
CA ALA A 7 -2.43 4.62 -0.78
C ALA A 7 -3.83 4.11 -0.47
N TYR A 8 -4.39 4.59 0.61
CA TYR A 8 -5.74 4.20 1.01
C TYR A 8 -6.43 5.36 1.70
N SER A 9 -7.74 5.28 1.82
CA SER A 9 -8.54 6.32 2.47
C SER A 9 -8.96 5.83 3.85
N TYR A 10 -8.77 6.67 4.86
CA TYR A 10 -9.18 6.38 6.22
C TYR A 10 -9.88 7.60 6.78
N LYS A 11 -11.15 7.45 7.12
CA LYS A 11 -11.98 8.55 7.69
C LYS A 11 -11.89 9.81 6.83
N GLY A 12 -11.97 9.63 5.51
CA GLY A 12 -11.96 10.75 4.57
C GLY A 12 -10.59 11.34 4.28
N GLN A 13 -9.53 10.77 4.83
CA GLN A 13 -8.17 11.25 4.61
C GLN A 13 -7.35 10.22 3.88
N ARG A 14 -6.50 10.68 2.96
CA ARG A 14 -5.58 9.79 2.27
C ARG A 14 -4.39 9.48 3.18
N ARG A 15 -4.09 8.19 3.28
CA ARG A 15 -2.96 7.71 4.05
C ARG A 15 -2.11 6.78 3.21
N TYR A 16 -0.89 6.56 3.66
CA TYR A 16 0.07 5.73 2.94
C TYR A 16 0.66 4.70 3.88
N GLU A 17 0.81 3.47 3.38
CA GLU A 17 1.43 2.38 4.12
C GLU A 17 2.58 1.83 3.29
N HIS A 18 3.75 1.67 3.90
CA HIS A 18 4.92 1.09 3.24
C HIS A 18 5.01 -0.38 3.59
N ILE A 19 5.05 -1.23 2.59
CA ILE A 19 5.04 -2.69 2.79
C ILE A 19 6.11 -3.31 1.93
N PHE A 20 6.93 -4.18 2.52
CA PHE A 20 7.91 -4.97 1.79
C PHE A 20 7.26 -6.25 1.32
N ALA A 21 7.37 -6.54 0.03
CA ALA A 21 6.78 -7.73 -0.58
C ALA A 21 7.51 -8.04 -1.88
N ARG A 22 7.26 -9.22 -2.41
CA ARG A 22 7.86 -9.65 -3.68
C ARG A 22 7.13 -9.12 -4.89
N THR A 23 5.82 -8.96 -4.77
CA THR A 23 4.95 -8.52 -5.86
C THR A 23 3.94 -7.52 -5.34
N PRO A 24 3.34 -6.69 -6.22
CA PRO A 24 2.27 -5.80 -5.79
C PRO A 24 1.07 -6.55 -5.19
N ASP A 25 0.73 -7.71 -5.75
CA ASP A 25 -0.39 -8.50 -5.23
C ASP A 25 -0.10 -8.98 -3.81
N GLU A 26 1.13 -9.41 -3.54
CA GLU A 26 1.52 -9.80 -2.20
C GLU A 26 1.43 -8.62 -1.24
N ALA A 27 1.87 -7.43 -1.68
CA ALA A 27 1.79 -6.23 -0.85
C ALA A 27 0.34 -5.91 -0.50
N LYS A 28 -0.57 -6.03 -1.46
CA LYS A 28 -1.99 -5.78 -1.21
C LYS A 28 -2.58 -6.79 -0.25
N ASP A 29 -2.19 -8.06 -0.38
CA ASP A 29 -2.66 -9.11 0.53
C ASP A 29 -2.19 -8.85 1.96
N LEU A 30 -0.92 -8.46 2.12
CA LEU A 30 -0.39 -8.11 3.44
C LEU A 30 -1.11 -6.90 4.02
N PHE A 31 -1.41 -5.91 3.19
CA PHE A 31 -2.17 -4.75 3.63
C PHE A 31 -3.56 -5.16 4.13
N ARG A 32 -4.26 -6.00 3.38
CA ARG A 32 -5.60 -6.45 3.75
C ARG A 32 -5.62 -7.26 5.04
N GLY A 33 -4.50 -7.87 5.39
CA GLY A 33 -4.38 -8.56 6.67
C GLY A 33 -4.29 -7.62 7.86
N ARG A 34 -3.97 -6.34 7.63
CA ARG A 34 -3.83 -5.34 8.69
C ARG A 34 -4.94 -4.30 8.68
N HIS A 35 -5.52 -4.06 7.51
CA HIS A 35 -6.46 -2.97 7.27
C HIS A 35 -7.67 -3.47 6.52
N ILE A 36 -8.82 -2.85 6.77
CA ILE A 36 -10.06 -3.14 6.05
C ILE A 36 -10.37 -2.04 5.04
N GLU A 37 -9.57 -0.96 5.01
CA GLU A 37 -9.79 0.17 4.14
C GLU A 37 -9.56 -0.20 2.68
N ARG A 38 -10.20 0.55 1.79
CA ARG A 38 -10.08 0.32 0.36
C ARG A 38 -8.74 0.83 -0.15
N ILE A 39 -8.05 -0.02 -0.91
CA ILE A 39 -6.80 0.35 -1.55
C ILE A 39 -7.09 1.24 -2.75
N GLU A 40 -6.45 2.41 -2.82
CA GLU A 40 -6.56 3.31 -3.96
C GLU A 40 -5.45 3.05 -4.98
N SER A 41 -4.23 2.79 -4.52
CA SER A 41 -3.13 2.49 -5.42
C SER A 41 -2.05 1.69 -4.69
N CYS A 42 -1.20 1.02 -5.48
CA CYS A 42 -0.06 0.29 -4.95
C CYS A 42 1.06 0.45 -5.97
N VAL A 43 2.14 1.13 -5.58
CA VAL A 43 3.27 1.40 -6.46
C VAL A 43 4.58 1.09 -5.75
N LEU A 44 5.63 0.84 -6.55
CA LEU A 44 6.97 0.73 -5.98
C LEU A 44 7.37 2.04 -5.34
N ALA A 45 8.01 1.96 -4.17
CA ALA A 45 8.37 3.16 -3.42
C ALA A 45 9.24 4.11 -4.23
N LYS A 46 10.11 3.58 -5.08
CA LYS A 46 11.00 4.43 -5.89
C LYS A 46 10.25 5.26 -6.93
N TYR A 47 9.01 4.94 -7.20
CA TYR A 47 8.17 5.69 -8.13
C TYR A 47 7.11 6.52 -7.42
N SER A 48 7.06 6.45 -6.10
CA SER A 48 6.05 7.16 -5.32
C SER A 48 6.55 8.56 -4.97
N PRO A 49 5.70 9.59 -5.07
CA PRO A 49 6.07 10.93 -4.61
C PRO A 49 6.11 11.05 -3.09
N ASN A 50 5.67 10.04 -2.39
CA ASN A 50 5.59 10.07 -0.92
C ASN A 50 6.62 9.19 -0.26
#